data_c0ceaa7e777bab685d95d15518e303b8
#
_entry.id   c0ceaa7e777bab685d95d15518e303b8
#
_cell.length_a   1.000
_cell.length_b   1.000
_cell.length_c   1.000
_cell.angle_alpha   90.00
_cell.angle_beta   90.00
_cell.angle_gamma   90.00
#
_symmetry.space_group_name_H-M   'P 1'
#
loop_
_entity.id
_entity.type
_entity.pdbx_description
1 polymer ?
#
loop_
_entity_poly.entity_id
_entity_poly.type
_entity_poly.pdbx_seq_one_letter_code
_entity_poly.pdbx_strand_id
1 'polypeptide(L)'
;MTYSVLKYENSRLEVLDQTRLPGEAVTVELSDLPSVEEAIRSLQVRGAPLIGLTAGYGVCVALRGAGSASEARSRGPEVLERLSKTRPTAVNLFWALERMEGCLKGLPEAGWFEALEAEARAIHEEIKIQDSAMAGHGTSLLAPGARAITHCNTGPLATGVLGTALGVLIAGHRLHGGMHVFVDETRPRWQGAHLTTWELANHQVPHTLICDNSAAALMRTEGVDSVWVGADRIAANGDTANKIGTYSLAVNARHHGVPFYVVAPSSTVDLNLPDGAGIPIEQRDPAEVTAPGGRPIAAKNTPAWNPAFDVTPAELVTAIVTEHGVHKGPTYDLAKALGR
;
A
#
# COMPACT_ATOMS: atom_id res chain seq x y z
N MET A 1 -11.33 14.47 -4.60
CA MET A 1 -10.45 13.80 -5.58
C MET A 1 -11.06 13.97 -6.96
N THR A 2 -10.24 14.18 -7.97
CA THR A 2 -10.69 14.28 -9.38
C THR A 2 -10.77 12.91 -10.08
N TYR A 3 -10.37 11.84 -9.38
CA TYR A 3 -10.35 10.45 -9.86
C TYR A 3 -10.88 9.50 -8.78
N SER A 4 -11.37 8.33 -9.20
CA SER A 4 -11.72 7.20 -8.32
C SER A 4 -10.73 6.08 -8.54
N VAL A 5 -10.17 5.52 -7.47
CA VAL A 5 -9.23 4.39 -7.55
C VAL A 5 -9.99 3.07 -7.68
N LEU A 6 -11.08 2.95 -6.92
CA LEU A 6 -11.97 1.81 -6.93
C LEU A 6 -13.39 2.31 -6.67
N LYS A 7 -14.34 1.77 -7.42
CA LYS A 7 -15.76 2.05 -7.26
C LYS A 7 -16.54 0.74 -7.32
N TYR A 8 -17.42 0.54 -6.35
CA TYR A 8 -18.35 -0.58 -6.34
C TYR A 8 -19.78 -0.07 -6.18
N GLU A 9 -20.53 -0.12 -7.27
CA GLU A 9 -21.92 0.33 -7.34
C GLU A 9 -22.74 -0.62 -8.22
N ASN A 10 -23.98 -0.88 -7.83
CA ASN A 10 -24.91 -1.76 -8.57
C ASN A 10 -24.27 -3.13 -8.91
N SER A 11 -23.55 -3.70 -7.96
CA SER A 11 -22.79 -4.96 -8.09
C SER A 11 -21.75 -4.98 -9.23
N ARG A 12 -21.25 -3.80 -9.61
CA ARG A 12 -20.16 -3.62 -10.56
C ARG A 12 -18.94 -3.09 -9.85
N LEU A 13 -17.79 -3.68 -10.15
CA LEU A 13 -16.50 -3.27 -9.64
C LEU A 13 -15.70 -2.60 -10.76
N GLU A 14 -15.37 -1.34 -10.55
CA GLU A 14 -14.50 -0.56 -11.43
C GLU A 14 -13.22 -0.19 -10.70
N VAL A 15 -12.08 -0.30 -11.39
CA VAL A 15 -10.77 0.09 -10.85
C VAL A 15 -10.00 0.95 -11.84
N LEU A 16 -9.20 1.87 -11.32
CA LEU A 16 -8.24 2.62 -12.14
C LEU A 16 -7.06 1.71 -12.49
N ASP A 17 -6.81 1.51 -13.78
CA ASP A 17 -5.66 0.74 -14.26
C ASP A 17 -4.35 1.51 -14.03
N GLN A 18 -3.66 1.15 -12.96
CA GLN A 18 -2.43 1.84 -12.53
C GLN A 18 -1.24 1.54 -13.45
N THR A 19 -1.32 0.55 -14.34
CA THR A 19 -0.24 0.23 -15.28
C THR A 19 -0.14 1.24 -16.41
N ARG A 20 -1.20 2.02 -16.63
CA ARG A 20 -1.27 3.05 -17.68
C ARG A 20 -0.86 4.44 -17.18
N LEU A 21 -0.76 4.62 -15.86
CA LEU A 21 -0.32 5.88 -15.28
C LEU A 21 1.19 6.09 -15.48
N PRO A 22 1.66 7.34 -15.60
CA PRO A 22 0.91 8.60 -15.58
C PRO A 22 0.32 9.01 -16.94
N GLY A 23 0.53 8.21 -17.99
CA GLY A 23 0.17 8.60 -19.36
C GLY A 23 -1.33 8.72 -19.60
N GLU A 24 -2.10 7.77 -19.06
CA GLU A 24 -3.56 7.71 -19.23
C GLU A 24 -4.23 7.25 -17.95
N ALA A 25 -5.27 7.94 -17.51
CA ALA A 25 -6.13 7.51 -16.41
C ALA A 25 -7.33 6.74 -16.97
N VAL A 26 -7.22 5.42 -17.01
CA VAL A 26 -8.24 4.52 -17.58
C VAL A 26 -8.90 3.72 -16.47
N THR A 27 -10.22 3.76 -16.41
CA THR A 27 -11.02 2.91 -15.53
C THR A 27 -11.42 1.65 -16.29
N VAL A 28 -11.28 0.49 -15.65
CA VAL A 28 -11.68 -0.82 -16.19
C VAL A 28 -12.73 -1.46 -15.28
N GLU A 29 -13.73 -2.10 -15.88
CA GLU A 29 -14.73 -2.88 -15.14
C GLU A 29 -14.21 -4.31 -14.95
N LEU A 30 -14.24 -4.80 -13.72
CA LEU A 30 -13.94 -6.18 -13.36
C LEU A 30 -15.26 -6.95 -13.23
N SER A 31 -15.64 -7.63 -14.31
CA SER A 31 -16.97 -8.20 -14.46
C SER A 31 -17.12 -9.64 -14.01
N ASP A 32 -16.00 -10.33 -13.74
CA ASP A 32 -15.95 -11.74 -13.36
C ASP A 32 -14.67 -12.06 -12.56
N LEU A 33 -14.58 -13.28 -12.01
CA LEU A 33 -13.42 -13.71 -11.25
C LEU A 33 -12.09 -13.65 -12.05
N PRO A 34 -12.02 -14.09 -13.32
CA PRO A 34 -10.79 -13.97 -14.11
C PRO A 34 -10.29 -12.54 -14.26
N SER A 35 -11.18 -11.58 -14.48
CA SER A 35 -10.79 -10.16 -14.60
C SER A 35 -10.26 -9.59 -13.29
N VAL A 36 -10.83 -10.00 -12.14
CA VAL A 36 -10.31 -9.62 -10.82
C VAL A 36 -8.93 -10.21 -10.57
N GLU A 37 -8.73 -11.50 -10.87
CA GLU A 37 -7.43 -12.17 -10.75
C GLU A 37 -6.37 -11.48 -11.61
N GLU A 38 -6.70 -11.19 -12.88
CA GLU A 38 -5.78 -10.54 -13.81
C GLU A 38 -5.42 -9.13 -13.35
N ALA A 39 -6.39 -8.35 -12.90
CA ALA A 39 -6.14 -7.00 -12.40
C ALA A 39 -5.13 -6.98 -11.24
N ILE A 40 -5.18 -7.97 -10.34
CA ILE A 40 -4.25 -8.09 -9.22
C ILE A 40 -2.87 -8.62 -9.68
N ARG A 41 -2.83 -9.63 -10.58
CA ARG A 41 -1.57 -10.22 -11.08
C ARG A 41 -0.78 -9.26 -11.96
N SER A 42 -1.45 -8.57 -12.87
CA SER A 42 -0.84 -7.63 -13.81
C SER A 42 -0.48 -6.28 -13.19
N LEU A 43 -0.83 -6.06 -11.92
CA LEU A 43 -0.63 -4.80 -11.19
C LEU A 43 -1.49 -3.62 -11.71
N GLN A 44 -2.59 -3.87 -12.41
CA GLN A 44 -3.62 -2.87 -12.63
C GLN A 44 -4.12 -2.34 -11.27
N VAL A 45 -4.21 -3.25 -10.29
CA VAL A 45 -4.43 -2.98 -8.88
C VAL A 45 -3.18 -3.38 -8.10
N ARG A 46 -2.62 -2.47 -7.32
CA ARG A 46 -1.44 -2.70 -6.47
C ARG A 46 -1.55 -1.88 -5.18
N GLY A 47 -0.71 -2.22 -4.16
CA GLY A 47 -0.79 -1.68 -2.81
C GLY A 47 -1.57 -2.63 -1.91
N ALA A 48 -1.02 -2.92 -0.72
CA ALA A 48 -1.54 -3.99 0.13
C ALA A 48 -3.03 -3.82 0.49
N PRO A 49 -3.51 -2.65 0.97
CA PRO A 49 -4.93 -2.49 1.29
C PRO A 49 -5.84 -2.54 0.05
N LEU A 50 -5.44 -1.91 -1.07
CA LEU A 50 -6.27 -1.91 -2.28
C LEU A 50 -6.43 -3.32 -2.88
N ILE A 51 -5.39 -4.15 -2.81
CA ILE A 51 -5.47 -5.56 -3.24
C ILE A 51 -6.50 -6.31 -2.40
N GLY A 52 -6.48 -6.15 -1.07
CA GLY A 52 -7.47 -6.75 -0.18
C GLY A 52 -8.88 -6.27 -0.48
N LEU A 53 -9.06 -4.97 -0.65
CA LEU A 53 -10.35 -4.35 -0.99
C LEU A 53 -10.89 -4.86 -2.33
N THR A 54 -10.03 -4.93 -3.35
CA THR A 54 -10.40 -5.45 -4.67
C THR A 54 -10.78 -6.92 -4.59
N ALA A 55 -10.08 -7.72 -3.79
CA ALA A 55 -10.42 -9.12 -3.57
C ALA A 55 -11.76 -9.28 -2.82
N GLY A 56 -12.01 -8.49 -1.80
CA GLY A 56 -13.30 -8.50 -1.07
C GLY A 56 -14.50 -8.26 -2.01
N TYR A 57 -14.45 -7.19 -2.79
CA TYR A 57 -15.47 -6.95 -3.82
C TYR A 57 -15.43 -7.99 -4.95
N GLY A 58 -14.26 -8.53 -5.27
CA GLY A 58 -14.08 -9.59 -6.25
C GLY A 58 -14.82 -10.88 -5.89
N VAL A 59 -14.93 -11.21 -4.60
CA VAL A 59 -15.78 -12.31 -4.12
C VAL A 59 -17.25 -12.04 -4.44
N CYS A 60 -17.72 -10.81 -4.23
CA CYS A 60 -19.10 -10.43 -4.59
C CYS A 60 -19.33 -10.57 -6.11
N VAL A 61 -18.40 -10.04 -6.92
CA VAL A 61 -18.47 -10.14 -8.40
C VAL A 61 -18.52 -11.60 -8.86
N ALA A 62 -17.68 -12.47 -8.29
CA ALA A 62 -17.62 -13.88 -8.65
C ALA A 62 -18.87 -14.67 -8.29
N LEU A 63 -19.54 -14.28 -7.20
CA LEU A 63 -20.69 -15.02 -6.65
C LEU A 63 -22.05 -14.42 -7.00
N ARG A 64 -22.12 -13.23 -7.62
CA ARG A 64 -23.39 -12.54 -7.93
C ARG A 64 -24.36 -13.37 -8.79
N GLY A 65 -23.84 -14.35 -9.54
CA GLY A 65 -24.64 -15.27 -10.37
C GLY A 65 -25.11 -16.53 -9.65
N ALA A 66 -24.83 -16.69 -8.35
CA ALA A 66 -25.34 -17.82 -7.58
C ALA A 66 -26.84 -17.63 -7.31
N GLY A 67 -27.60 -18.69 -7.46
CA GLY A 67 -29.08 -18.66 -7.29
C GLY A 67 -29.51 -18.75 -5.83
N SER A 68 -28.60 -19.03 -4.88
CA SER A 68 -28.91 -19.22 -3.46
C SER A 68 -27.67 -19.05 -2.57
N ALA A 69 -27.91 -18.85 -1.28
CA ALA A 69 -26.86 -18.87 -0.26
C ALA A 69 -26.11 -20.22 -0.23
N SER A 70 -26.79 -21.32 -0.41
CA SER A 70 -26.19 -22.65 -0.47
C SER A 70 -25.23 -22.79 -1.65
N GLU A 71 -25.60 -22.30 -2.83
CA GLU A 71 -24.71 -22.29 -3.99
C GLU A 71 -23.52 -21.35 -3.78
N ALA A 72 -23.72 -20.17 -3.22
CA ALA A 72 -22.66 -19.25 -2.89
C ALA A 72 -21.66 -19.87 -1.89
N ARG A 73 -22.13 -20.55 -0.84
CA ARG A 73 -21.28 -21.29 0.11
C ARG A 73 -20.50 -22.42 -0.56
N SER A 74 -21.11 -23.11 -1.54
CA SER A 74 -20.45 -24.20 -2.27
C SER A 74 -19.34 -23.71 -3.20
N ARG A 75 -19.55 -22.57 -3.89
CA ARG A 75 -18.59 -21.97 -4.84
C ARG A 75 -17.52 -21.11 -4.15
N GLY A 76 -17.85 -20.57 -2.98
CA GLY A 76 -16.98 -19.65 -2.24
C GLY A 76 -15.54 -20.12 -2.02
N PRO A 77 -15.32 -21.35 -1.53
CA PRO A 77 -13.96 -21.86 -1.30
C PRO A 77 -13.06 -21.82 -2.53
N GLU A 78 -13.57 -22.18 -3.71
CA GLU A 78 -12.80 -22.09 -4.96
C GLU A 78 -12.45 -20.63 -5.31
N VAL A 79 -13.41 -19.70 -5.15
CA VAL A 79 -13.20 -18.27 -5.40
C VAL A 79 -12.10 -17.72 -4.49
N LEU A 80 -12.18 -18.02 -3.18
CA LEU A 80 -11.19 -17.58 -2.19
C LEU A 80 -9.79 -18.15 -2.48
N GLU A 81 -9.72 -19.46 -2.78
CA GLU A 81 -8.44 -20.11 -3.13
C GLU A 81 -7.80 -19.48 -4.37
N ARG A 82 -8.58 -19.22 -5.42
CA ARG A 82 -8.09 -18.60 -6.65
C ARG A 82 -7.55 -17.19 -6.40
N LEU A 83 -8.29 -16.36 -5.66
CA LEU A 83 -7.85 -15.01 -5.30
C LEU A 83 -6.59 -15.03 -4.43
N SER A 84 -6.48 -15.93 -3.45
CA SER A 84 -5.30 -16.05 -2.59
C SER A 84 -4.00 -16.33 -3.36
N LYS A 85 -4.09 -17.03 -4.49
CA LYS A 85 -2.96 -17.37 -5.35
C LYS A 85 -2.50 -16.19 -6.24
N THR A 86 -3.24 -15.08 -6.29
CA THR A 86 -2.88 -13.93 -7.13
C THR A 86 -1.63 -13.21 -6.61
N ARG A 87 -1.51 -13.04 -5.27
CA ARG A 87 -0.37 -12.37 -4.60
C ARG A 87 -0.09 -13.03 -3.24
N PRO A 88 0.64 -14.16 -3.20
CA PRO A 88 0.82 -14.97 -1.99
C PRO A 88 1.52 -14.27 -0.82
N THR A 89 2.20 -13.14 -1.05
CA THR A 89 2.90 -12.37 -0.02
C THR A 89 2.11 -11.18 0.53
N ALA A 90 0.93 -10.86 -0.05
CA ALA A 90 0.15 -9.69 0.30
C ALA A 90 -0.75 -9.95 1.53
N VAL A 91 -0.32 -9.52 2.72
CA VAL A 91 -1.02 -9.75 4.01
C VAL A 91 -2.48 -9.30 3.96
N ASN A 92 -2.75 -8.11 3.45
CA ASN A 92 -4.11 -7.56 3.41
C ASN A 92 -5.04 -8.34 2.46
N LEU A 93 -4.49 -9.04 1.46
CA LEU A 93 -5.29 -9.96 0.63
C LEU A 93 -5.87 -11.07 1.50
N PHE A 94 -5.04 -11.74 2.29
CA PHE A 94 -5.48 -12.85 3.16
C PHE A 94 -6.43 -12.35 4.23
N TRP A 95 -6.15 -11.21 4.86
CA TRP A 95 -7.06 -10.60 5.84
C TRP A 95 -8.46 -10.34 5.26
N ALA A 96 -8.55 -9.77 4.06
CA ALA A 96 -9.85 -9.54 3.41
C ALA A 96 -10.55 -10.85 3.03
N LEU A 97 -9.81 -11.85 2.52
CA LEU A 97 -10.37 -13.15 2.16
C LEU A 97 -10.87 -13.92 3.38
N GLU A 98 -10.17 -13.87 4.53
CA GLU A 98 -10.62 -14.47 5.80
C GLU A 98 -11.93 -13.84 6.28
N ARG A 99 -12.06 -12.52 6.18
CA ARG A 99 -13.30 -11.79 6.47
C ARG A 99 -14.45 -12.28 5.59
N MET A 100 -14.22 -12.35 4.28
CA MET A 100 -15.21 -12.82 3.31
C MET A 100 -15.57 -14.30 3.52
N GLU A 101 -14.60 -15.15 3.90
CA GLU A 101 -14.83 -16.54 4.26
C GLU A 101 -15.74 -16.67 5.49
N GLY A 102 -15.48 -15.88 6.53
CA GLY A 102 -16.33 -15.81 7.72
C GLY A 102 -17.77 -15.42 7.39
N CYS A 103 -17.94 -14.41 6.54
CA CYS A 103 -19.24 -14.00 6.05
C CYS A 103 -19.95 -15.11 5.25
N LEU A 104 -19.24 -15.77 4.31
CA LEU A 104 -19.78 -16.88 3.51
C LEU A 104 -20.33 -18.03 4.36
N LYS A 105 -19.62 -18.40 5.45
CA LYS A 105 -20.06 -19.45 6.37
C LYS A 105 -21.39 -19.10 7.08
N GLY A 106 -21.61 -17.81 7.35
CA GLY A 106 -22.78 -17.29 8.08
C GLY A 106 -23.88 -16.68 7.22
N LEU A 107 -23.84 -16.82 5.89
CA LEU A 107 -24.82 -16.20 5.00
C LEU A 107 -26.28 -16.60 5.35
N PRO A 108 -27.21 -15.64 5.45
CA PRO A 108 -28.63 -15.93 5.57
C PRO A 108 -29.19 -16.49 4.24
N GLU A 109 -30.26 -17.25 4.29
CA GLU A 109 -30.90 -17.76 3.06
C GLU A 109 -31.56 -16.63 2.26
N ALA A 110 -32.23 -15.70 2.92
CA ALA A 110 -32.80 -14.52 2.29
C ALA A 110 -31.83 -13.32 2.45
N GLY A 111 -31.62 -12.56 1.38
CA GLY A 111 -30.69 -11.39 1.42
C GLY A 111 -29.21 -11.78 1.53
N TRP A 112 -28.85 -12.98 1.10
CA TRP A 112 -27.47 -13.49 1.20
C TRP A 112 -26.47 -12.64 0.41
N PHE A 113 -26.86 -12.14 -0.75
CA PHE A 113 -25.96 -11.35 -1.60
C PHE A 113 -25.73 -9.97 -0.99
N GLU A 114 -26.78 -9.35 -0.49
CA GLU A 114 -26.71 -8.08 0.25
C GLU A 114 -25.84 -8.21 1.50
N ALA A 115 -25.89 -9.35 2.21
CA ALA A 115 -25.02 -9.60 3.36
C ALA A 115 -23.55 -9.73 2.92
N LEU A 116 -23.26 -10.38 1.80
CA LEU A 116 -21.92 -10.49 1.24
C LEU A 116 -21.36 -9.13 0.80
N GLU A 117 -22.19 -8.33 0.11
CA GLU A 117 -21.82 -6.95 -0.26
C GLU A 117 -21.60 -6.05 0.97
N ALA A 118 -22.43 -6.23 2.02
CA ALA A 118 -22.29 -5.46 3.26
C ALA A 118 -20.93 -5.72 3.94
N GLU A 119 -20.45 -6.97 3.94
CA GLU A 119 -19.12 -7.29 4.47
C GLU A 119 -17.99 -6.65 3.64
N ALA A 120 -18.06 -6.70 2.31
CA ALA A 120 -17.09 -6.04 1.45
C ALA A 120 -17.09 -4.50 1.65
N ARG A 121 -18.26 -3.90 1.86
CA ARG A 121 -18.39 -2.47 2.21
C ARG A 121 -17.86 -2.16 3.60
N ALA A 122 -18.02 -3.08 4.56
CA ALA A 122 -17.46 -2.92 5.91
C ALA A 122 -15.92 -2.92 5.87
N ILE A 123 -15.31 -3.80 5.07
CA ILE A 123 -13.85 -3.79 4.80
C ILE A 123 -13.43 -2.41 4.24
N HIS A 124 -14.17 -1.88 3.28
CA HIS A 124 -13.86 -0.59 2.67
C HIS A 124 -13.95 0.58 3.68
N GLU A 125 -15.00 0.60 4.47
CA GLU A 125 -15.19 1.66 5.49
C GLU A 125 -14.14 1.55 6.60
N GLU A 126 -13.72 0.34 6.97
CA GLU A 126 -12.64 0.13 7.94
C GLU A 126 -11.31 0.74 7.42
N ILE A 127 -10.94 0.46 6.16
CA ILE A 127 -9.74 1.06 5.54
C ILE A 127 -9.84 2.59 5.55
N LYS A 128 -11.01 3.16 5.25
CA LYS A 128 -11.23 4.60 5.26
C LYS A 128 -11.07 5.22 6.65
N ILE A 129 -11.57 4.54 7.68
CA ILE A 129 -11.42 4.96 9.09
C ILE A 129 -9.94 4.92 9.47
N GLN A 130 -9.23 3.82 9.14
CA GLN A 130 -7.81 3.64 9.42
C GLN A 130 -6.95 4.71 8.73
N ASP A 131 -7.14 4.92 7.42
CA ASP A 131 -6.42 5.95 6.66
C ASP A 131 -6.63 7.34 7.26
N SER A 132 -7.87 7.67 7.62
CA SER A 132 -8.23 8.97 8.21
C SER A 132 -7.59 9.18 9.57
N ALA A 133 -7.57 8.15 10.42
CA ALA A 133 -6.93 8.19 11.72
C ALA A 133 -5.40 8.34 11.60
N MET A 134 -4.75 7.54 10.73
CA MET A 134 -3.32 7.68 10.45
C MET A 134 -2.96 9.06 9.93
N ALA A 135 -3.77 9.64 9.03
CA ALA A 135 -3.58 11.00 8.55
C ALA A 135 -3.66 12.02 9.69
N GLY A 136 -4.67 11.89 10.57
CA GLY A 136 -4.83 12.75 11.76
C GLY A 136 -3.63 12.67 12.70
N HIS A 137 -3.17 11.46 13.02
CA HIS A 137 -2.01 11.25 13.88
C HIS A 137 -0.71 11.75 13.24
N GLY A 138 -0.50 11.41 11.96
CA GLY A 138 0.73 11.78 11.25
C GLY A 138 0.87 13.28 11.03
N THR A 139 -0.22 14.00 10.75
CA THR A 139 -0.16 15.47 10.55
C THR A 139 0.31 16.23 11.78
N SER A 140 0.14 15.67 12.99
CA SER A 140 0.68 16.26 14.22
C SER A 140 2.22 16.30 14.28
N LEU A 141 2.90 15.53 13.42
CA LEU A 141 4.36 15.48 13.31
C LEU A 141 4.91 16.38 12.19
N LEU A 142 4.03 17.05 11.43
CA LEU A 142 4.39 17.91 10.30
C LEU A 142 4.33 19.39 10.72
N ALA A 143 5.37 20.13 10.41
CA ALA A 143 5.37 21.59 10.55
C ALA A 143 4.77 22.26 9.30
N PRO A 144 4.23 23.49 9.42
CA PRO A 144 3.90 24.31 8.26
C PRO A 144 5.12 24.49 7.34
N GLY A 145 4.93 24.33 6.04
CA GLY A 145 6.03 24.47 5.07
C GLY A 145 7.05 23.34 5.04
N ALA A 146 6.77 22.22 5.73
CA ALA A 146 7.70 21.09 5.83
C ALA A 146 8.14 20.56 4.46
N ARG A 147 9.43 20.20 4.36
CA ARG A 147 10.06 19.57 3.20
C ARG A 147 10.26 18.09 3.51
N ALA A 148 9.52 17.23 2.86
CA ALA A 148 9.49 15.79 3.15
C ALA A 148 9.98 14.97 1.96
N ILE A 149 10.68 13.84 2.24
CA ILE A 149 10.96 12.81 1.23
C ILE A 149 9.93 11.67 1.40
N THR A 150 9.49 11.09 0.30
CA THR A 150 8.71 9.85 0.29
C THR A 150 9.25 8.86 -0.74
N HIS A 151 9.01 7.57 -0.47
CA HIS A 151 9.48 6.47 -1.31
C HIS A 151 8.34 5.55 -1.68
N CYS A 152 8.36 4.99 -2.91
CA CYS A 152 7.30 4.16 -3.46
C CYS A 152 5.98 4.94 -3.65
N ASN A 153 4.85 4.25 -3.58
CA ASN A 153 3.53 4.87 -3.62
C ASN A 153 2.67 4.34 -2.48
N THR A 154 2.24 5.24 -1.63
CA THR A 154 1.48 4.98 -0.40
C THR A 154 0.26 5.89 -0.25
N GLY A 155 -0.21 6.42 -1.37
CA GLY A 155 -1.39 7.30 -1.43
C GLY A 155 -2.69 6.54 -1.69
N PRO A 156 -3.74 7.27 -2.10
CA PRO A 156 -5.02 6.70 -2.51
C PRO A 156 -4.92 5.53 -3.49
N LEU A 157 -3.97 5.57 -4.44
CA LEU A 157 -3.71 4.46 -5.36
C LEU A 157 -3.28 3.16 -4.65
N ALA A 158 -2.78 3.23 -3.43
CA ALA A 158 -2.36 2.07 -2.66
C ALA A 158 -3.43 1.52 -1.72
N THR A 159 -4.38 2.34 -1.28
CA THR A 159 -5.39 1.96 -0.29
C THR A 159 -6.80 1.93 -0.84
N GLY A 160 -7.06 2.64 -1.94
CA GLY A 160 -8.41 2.84 -2.49
C GLY A 160 -9.14 4.04 -1.87
N VAL A 161 -8.56 4.71 -0.85
CA VAL A 161 -9.22 5.76 -0.09
C VAL A 161 -8.35 7.03 0.04
N LEU A 162 -7.53 7.13 1.10
CA LEU A 162 -6.73 8.33 1.39
C LEU A 162 -5.23 8.07 1.31
N GLY A 163 -4.82 6.85 1.60
CA GLY A 163 -3.41 6.47 1.66
C GLY A 163 -2.84 6.50 3.08
N THR A 164 -1.66 5.91 3.22
CA THR A 164 -0.88 5.88 4.46
C THR A 164 0.10 7.06 4.50
N ALA A 165 1.39 6.88 4.28
CA ALA A 165 2.39 7.95 4.36
C ALA A 165 2.10 9.12 3.40
N LEU A 166 1.76 8.85 2.14
CA LEU A 166 1.39 9.91 1.22
C LEU A 166 0.05 10.56 1.62
N GLY A 167 -0.86 9.80 2.21
CA GLY A 167 -2.11 10.31 2.81
C GLY A 167 -1.83 11.35 3.89
N VAL A 168 -0.87 11.08 4.78
CA VAL A 168 -0.39 12.05 5.80
C VAL A 168 0.15 13.31 5.14
N LEU A 169 1.01 13.18 4.12
CA LEU A 169 1.59 14.34 3.43
C LEU A 169 0.55 15.19 2.70
N ILE A 170 -0.41 14.56 2.03
CA ILE A 170 -1.54 15.24 1.38
C ILE A 170 -2.42 15.96 2.43
N ALA A 171 -2.74 15.29 3.53
CA ALA A 171 -3.51 15.89 4.62
C ALA A 171 -2.76 17.05 5.28
N GLY A 172 -1.46 16.89 5.54
CA GLY A 172 -0.60 17.93 6.08
C GLY A 172 -0.52 19.16 5.18
N HIS A 173 -0.39 18.96 3.87
CA HIS A 173 -0.42 20.07 2.91
C HIS A 173 -1.75 20.85 2.96
N ARG A 174 -2.87 20.14 3.05
CA ARG A 174 -4.20 20.77 3.15
C ARG A 174 -4.40 21.52 4.45
N LEU A 175 -3.84 21.00 5.55
CA LEU A 175 -3.98 21.59 6.89
C LEU A 175 -3.09 22.81 7.08
N HIS A 176 -1.82 22.71 6.66
CA HIS A 176 -0.79 23.71 6.98
C HIS A 176 -0.40 24.60 5.79
N GLY A 177 -0.61 24.13 4.56
CA GLY A 177 -0.09 24.77 3.34
C GLY A 177 1.43 24.73 3.22
N GLY A 178 1.93 25.14 2.05
CA GLY A 178 3.36 25.40 1.84
C GLY A 178 4.31 24.20 1.86
N MET A 179 3.83 22.98 2.04
CA MET A 179 4.67 21.79 2.04
C MET A 179 5.26 21.50 0.67
N HIS A 180 6.47 20.91 0.65
CA HIS A 180 7.11 20.41 -0.54
C HIS A 180 7.51 18.94 -0.37
N VAL A 181 7.14 18.08 -1.32
CA VAL A 181 7.43 16.64 -1.25
C VAL A 181 8.46 16.26 -2.31
N PHE A 182 9.61 15.74 -1.87
CA PHE A 182 10.56 15.08 -2.76
C PHE A 182 10.18 13.61 -2.90
N VAL A 183 10.10 13.16 -4.13
CA VAL A 183 9.62 11.82 -4.46
C VAL A 183 10.76 11.01 -5.04
N ASP A 184 11.23 9.98 -4.33
CA ASP A 184 12.12 8.98 -4.90
C ASP A 184 11.45 8.31 -6.11
N GLU A 185 12.15 8.18 -7.23
CA GLU A 185 11.60 7.52 -8.44
C GLU A 185 11.19 6.07 -8.18
N THR A 186 11.83 5.41 -7.22
CA THR A 186 11.58 4.04 -6.76
C THR A 186 11.86 2.99 -7.85
N ARG A 187 13.16 2.76 -8.11
CA ARG A 187 13.60 1.65 -8.94
C ARG A 187 13.21 0.29 -8.32
N PRO A 188 13.01 -0.80 -9.16
CA PRO A 188 13.06 -0.81 -10.63
C PRO A 188 11.73 -0.43 -11.32
N ARG A 189 10.59 -0.39 -10.59
CA ARG A 189 9.26 -0.23 -11.18
C ARG A 189 8.72 1.21 -11.22
N TRP A 190 9.48 2.19 -10.71
CA TRP A 190 9.15 3.62 -10.74
C TRP A 190 7.79 3.99 -10.13
N GLN A 191 7.40 3.34 -9.02
CA GLN A 191 6.13 3.68 -8.36
C GLN A 191 6.08 5.14 -7.90
N GLY A 192 7.22 5.69 -7.43
CA GLY A 192 7.32 7.10 -7.11
C GLY A 192 7.12 7.99 -8.32
N ALA A 193 7.87 7.70 -9.40
CA ALA A 193 7.80 8.50 -10.62
C ALA A 193 6.43 8.41 -11.32
N HIS A 194 5.86 7.21 -11.44
CA HIS A 194 4.63 7.01 -12.21
C HIS A 194 3.36 7.33 -11.41
N LEU A 195 3.35 6.99 -10.11
CA LEU A 195 2.11 7.02 -9.33
C LEU A 195 2.11 8.15 -8.31
N THR A 196 3.18 8.28 -7.50
CA THR A 196 3.21 9.27 -6.41
C THR A 196 3.24 10.70 -6.95
N THR A 197 4.02 10.98 -8.01
CA THR A 197 4.01 12.30 -8.64
C THR A 197 2.65 12.61 -9.27
N TRP A 198 2.01 11.62 -9.88
CA TRP A 198 0.68 11.78 -10.47
C TRP A 198 -0.37 12.10 -9.39
N GLU A 199 -0.34 11.41 -8.23
CA GLU A 199 -1.24 11.71 -7.12
C GLU A 199 -1.00 13.10 -6.54
N LEU A 200 0.26 13.47 -6.28
CA LEU A 200 0.61 14.78 -5.74
C LEU A 200 0.17 15.91 -6.68
N ALA A 201 0.35 15.73 -8.01
CA ALA A 201 -0.15 16.68 -9.00
C ALA A 201 -1.68 16.82 -8.95
N ASN A 202 -2.43 15.71 -8.88
CA ASN A 202 -3.90 15.72 -8.76
C ASN A 202 -4.38 16.33 -7.44
N HIS A 203 -3.58 16.26 -6.37
CA HIS A 203 -3.85 16.88 -5.07
C HIS A 203 -3.27 18.29 -4.94
N GLN A 204 -2.62 18.82 -5.99
CA GLN A 204 -1.99 20.14 -6.03
C GLN A 204 -0.93 20.33 -4.93
N VAL A 205 -0.24 19.25 -4.54
CA VAL A 205 0.87 19.29 -3.60
C VAL A 205 2.17 19.59 -4.36
N PRO A 206 2.91 20.67 -4.03
CA PRO A 206 4.22 20.94 -4.61
C PRO A 206 5.18 19.77 -4.41
N HIS A 207 5.80 19.30 -5.47
CA HIS A 207 6.69 18.15 -5.40
C HIS A 207 7.82 18.20 -6.43
N THR A 208 8.88 17.45 -6.17
CA THR A 208 10.01 17.27 -7.07
C THR A 208 10.37 15.79 -7.13
N LEU A 209 10.42 15.22 -8.33
CA LEU A 209 10.92 13.88 -8.56
C LEU A 209 12.45 13.87 -8.44
N ILE A 210 12.99 12.89 -7.70
CA ILE A 210 14.45 12.68 -7.56
C ILE A 210 14.81 11.23 -7.88
N CYS A 211 16.05 11.00 -8.29
CA CYS A 211 16.61 9.65 -8.34
C CYS A 211 16.79 9.09 -6.93
N ASP A 212 16.57 7.79 -6.72
CA ASP A 212 16.65 7.15 -5.40
C ASP A 212 18.01 7.42 -4.70
N ASN A 213 19.09 7.50 -5.46
CA ASN A 213 20.42 7.75 -4.95
C ASN A 213 20.73 9.25 -4.67
N SER A 214 19.79 10.15 -4.95
CA SER A 214 19.97 11.60 -4.73
C SER A 214 19.53 12.03 -3.33
N ALA A 215 18.81 11.22 -2.59
CA ALA A 215 18.21 11.57 -1.30
C ALA A 215 19.24 12.07 -0.28
N ALA A 216 20.42 11.42 -0.16
CA ALA A 216 21.48 11.83 0.76
C ALA A 216 22.07 13.22 0.40
N ALA A 217 22.29 13.46 -0.90
CA ALA A 217 22.78 14.77 -1.38
C ALA A 217 21.74 15.86 -1.08
N LEU A 218 20.47 15.59 -1.34
CA LEU A 218 19.36 16.49 -1.07
C LEU A 218 19.27 16.85 0.43
N MET A 219 19.33 15.85 1.33
CA MET A 219 19.34 16.07 2.78
C MET A 219 20.48 16.99 3.21
N ARG A 220 21.66 16.85 2.59
CA ARG A 220 22.84 17.64 2.92
C ARG A 220 22.79 19.08 2.40
N THR A 221 22.24 19.31 1.19
CA THR A 221 22.37 20.60 0.50
C THR A 221 21.13 21.46 0.57
N GLU A 222 19.95 20.84 0.54
CA GLU A 222 18.68 21.56 0.44
C GLU A 222 17.89 21.61 1.75
N GLY A 223 18.25 20.72 2.71
CA GLY A 223 17.51 20.54 3.95
C GLY A 223 16.20 19.77 3.73
N VAL A 224 16.00 18.75 4.53
CA VAL A 224 14.80 17.89 4.57
C VAL A 224 14.39 17.77 6.02
N ASP A 225 13.10 17.98 6.31
CA ASP A 225 12.60 17.96 7.68
C ASP A 225 12.22 16.55 8.14
N SER A 226 11.82 15.67 7.19
CA SER A 226 11.39 14.32 7.53
C SER A 226 11.29 13.40 6.31
N VAL A 227 11.34 12.09 6.56
CA VAL A 227 11.09 11.02 5.58
C VAL A 227 9.82 10.28 5.99
N TRP A 228 8.96 9.98 5.01
CA TRP A 228 7.68 9.32 5.21
C TRP A 228 7.50 8.16 4.24
N VAL A 229 7.39 6.95 4.78
CA VAL A 229 7.23 5.72 3.99
C VAL A 229 6.08 4.87 4.53
N GLY A 230 5.55 4.00 3.68
CA GLY A 230 4.63 2.95 4.11
C GLY A 230 5.36 1.73 4.65
N ALA A 231 4.63 0.63 4.81
CA ALA A 231 5.17 -0.68 5.11
C ALA A 231 4.39 -1.77 4.40
N ASP A 232 5.08 -2.81 3.98
CA ASP A 232 4.47 -4.06 3.49
C ASP A 232 4.30 -5.07 4.63
N ARG A 233 5.21 -5.05 5.63
CA ARG A 233 5.10 -5.82 6.89
C ARG A 233 5.95 -5.18 7.98
N ILE A 234 5.47 -5.23 9.22
CA ILE A 234 6.19 -4.75 10.41
C ILE A 234 6.26 -5.91 11.41
N ALA A 235 7.46 -6.24 11.89
CA ALA A 235 7.65 -7.25 12.93
C ALA A 235 7.33 -6.68 14.34
N ALA A 236 7.20 -7.56 15.32
CA ALA A 236 6.84 -7.19 16.71
C ALA A 236 7.81 -6.17 17.33
N ASN A 237 9.11 -6.24 16.99
CA ASN A 237 10.13 -5.30 17.45
C ASN A 237 10.14 -3.94 16.71
N GLY A 238 9.31 -3.77 15.65
CA GLY A 238 9.25 -2.57 14.82
C GLY A 238 10.14 -2.60 13.56
N ASP A 239 10.89 -3.68 13.31
CA ASP A 239 11.59 -3.85 12.05
C ASP A 239 10.58 -3.85 10.90
N THR A 240 10.86 -3.05 9.88
CA THR A 240 9.88 -2.76 8.84
C THR A 240 10.36 -3.20 7.47
N ALA A 241 9.66 -4.12 6.84
CA ALA A 241 9.83 -4.43 5.42
C ALA A 241 9.00 -3.48 4.58
N ASN A 242 9.65 -2.83 3.61
CA ASN A 242 8.98 -1.97 2.64
C ASN A 242 9.72 -2.04 1.29
N LYS A 243 9.20 -1.35 0.29
CA LYS A 243 9.76 -1.32 -1.07
C LYS A 243 11.26 -1.11 -1.04
N ILE A 244 12.00 -1.94 -1.83
CA ILE A 244 13.46 -1.86 -1.97
C ILE A 244 13.93 -0.42 -2.12
N GLY A 245 14.98 -0.03 -1.38
CA GLY A 245 15.47 1.32 -1.27
C GLY A 245 15.12 2.01 0.06
N THR A 246 14.12 1.53 0.77
CA THR A 246 13.67 2.08 2.06
C THR A 246 14.77 2.03 3.12
N TYR A 247 15.49 0.91 3.23
CA TYR A 247 16.62 0.77 4.16
C TYR A 247 17.74 1.77 3.85
N SER A 248 18.13 1.90 2.57
CA SER A 248 19.13 2.89 2.16
C SER A 248 18.68 4.31 2.53
N LEU A 249 17.42 4.65 2.30
CA LEU A 249 16.88 5.97 2.65
C LEU A 249 16.89 6.21 4.17
N ALA A 250 16.56 5.18 4.99
CA ALA A 250 16.57 5.26 6.45
C ALA A 250 18.00 5.46 7.00
N VAL A 251 19.00 4.75 6.43
CA VAL A 251 20.42 4.95 6.78
C VAL A 251 20.86 6.38 6.48
N ASN A 252 20.51 6.91 5.31
CA ASN A 252 20.81 8.29 4.93
C ASN A 252 20.12 9.30 5.87
N ALA A 253 18.83 9.08 6.17
CA ALA A 253 18.08 9.93 7.11
C ALA A 253 18.75 9.96 8.48
N ARG A 254 19.14 8.80 9.02
CA ARG A 254 19.85 8.69 10.30
C ARG A 254 21.18 9.44 10.30
N HIS A 255 21.98 9.30 9.23
CA HIS A 255 23.26 9.99 9.08
C HIS A 255 23.11 11.52 9.09
N HIS A 256 22.04 12.03 8.48
CA HIS A 256 21.76 13.47 8.40
C HIS A 256 20.90 14.02 9.55
N GLY A 257 20.50 13.17 10.52
CA GLY A 257 19.64 13.59 11.64
C GLY A 257 18.20 13.91 11.22
N VAL A 258 17.75 13.37 10.09
CA VAL A 258 16.39 13.57 9.57
C VAL A 258 15.46 12.52 10.16
N PRO A 259 14.33 12.88 10.80
CA PRO A 259 13.36 11.92 11.30
C PRO A 259 12.79 11.02 10.19
N PHE A 260 12.66 9.72 10.50
CA PHE A 260 12.14 8.71 9.58
C PHE A 260 10.86 8.09 10.15
N TYR A 261 9.76 8.26 9.44
CA TYR A 261 8.43 7.83 9.85
C TYR A 261 7.89 6.72 8.95
N VAL A 262 7.35 5.68 9.58
CA VAL A 262 6.64 4.60 8.92
C VAL A 262 5.15 4.77 9.20
N VAL A 263 4.29 4.72 8.17
CA VAL A 263 2.84 4.86 8.31
C VAL A 263 2.16 3.63 7.71
N ALA A 264 1.50 2.86 8.54
CA ALA A 264 0.81 1.65 8.11
C ALA A 264 -0.31 1.28 9.08
N PRO A 265 -1.40 0.64 8.63
CA PRO A 265 -2.45 0.17 9.51
C PRO A 265 -1.94 -0.98 10.39
N SER A 266 -2.58 -1.16 11.55
CA SER A 266 -2.21 -2.22 12.52
C SER A 266 -2.29 -3.63 11.94
N SER A 267 -3.06 -3.83 10.87
CA SER A 267 -3.11 -5.09 10.11
C SER A 267 -1.80 -5.44 9.40
N THR A 268 -0.91 -4.46 9.21
CA THR A 268 0.43 -4.67 8.64
C THR A 268 1.42 -5.20 9.68
N VAL A 269 1.09 -5.08 10.97
CA VAL A 269 1.95 -5.55 12.07
C VAL A 269 1.72 -7.04 12.31
N ASP A 270 2.77 -7.83 12.13
CA ASP A 270 2.80 -9.27 12.37
C ASP A 270 3.50 -9.56 13.71
N LEU A 271 2.71 -9.69 14.77
CA LEU A 271 3.20 -9.96 16.12
C LEU A 271 3.79 -11.38 16.28
N ASN A 272 3.55 -12.30 15.33
CA ASN A 272 4.15 -13.64 15.34
C ASN A 272 5.61 -13.63 14.85
N LEU A 273 6.05 -12.55 14.20
CA LEU A 273 7.43 -12.36 13.79
C LEU A 273 8.15 -11.50 14.85
N PRO A 274 9.09 -12.06 15.61
CA PRO A 274 9.78 -11.32 16.67
C PRO A 274 10.62 -10.17 16.13
N ASP A 275 11.22 -10.35 14.94
CA ASP A 275 12.09 -9.39 14.27
C ASP A 275 12.01 -9.49 12.74
N GLY A 276 12.72 -8.60 12.06
CA GLY A 276 12.72 -8.51 10.60
C GLY A 276 13.43 -9.66 9.87
N ALA A 277 14.25 -10.46 10.55
CA ALA A 277 14.94 -11.58 9.92
C ALA A 277 13.98 -12.68 9.46
N GLY A 278 12.81 -12.78 10.11
CA GLY A 278 11.74 -13.72 9.75
C GLY A 278 10.87 -13.27 8.58
N ILE A 279 11.02 -12.04 8.08
CA ILE A 279 10.15 -11.51 7.00
C ILE A 279 10.60 -12.08 5.64
N PRO A 280 9.73 -12.82 4.92
CA PRO A 280 10.07 -13.35 3.61
C PRO A 280 10.19 -12.21 2.57
N ILE A 281 11.31 -12.18 1.86
CA ILE A 281 11.58 -11.19 0.81
C ILE A 281 11.37 -11.81 -0.57
N GLU A 282 10.36 -11.33 -1.30
CA GLU A 282 10.04 -11.74 -2.66
C GLU A 282 11.20 -11.38 -3.60
N GLN A 283 11.69 -12.37 -4.37
CA GLN A 283 12.61 -12.14 -5.48
C GLN A 283 11.79 -12.00 -6.78
N ARG A 284 12.01 -10.91 -7.49
CA ARG A 284 11.27 -10.59 -8.71
C ARG A 284 12.09 -10.83 -9.97
N ASP A 285 11.41 -10.76 -11.14
CA ASP A 285 12.07 -10.96 -12.43
C ASP A 285 13.26 -9.98 -12.58
N PRO A 286 14.48 -10.50 -12.81
CA PRO A 286 15.66 -9.69 -13.13
C PRO A 286 15.46 -8.73 -14.30
N ALA A 287 14.56 -9.03 -15.24
CA ALA A 287 14.23 -8.17 -16.36
C ALA A 287 13.68 -6.80 -15.92
N GLU A 288 13.03 -6.69 -14.77
CA GLU A 288 12.60 -5.39 -14.24
C GLU A 288 13.78 -4.44 -13.99
N VAL A 289 14.96 -4.99 -13.68
CA VAL A 289 16.20 -4.22 -13.46
C VAL A 289 16.94 -3.98 -14.78
N THR A 290 17.11 -5.02 -15.60
CA THR A 290 17.97 -5.00 -16.81
C THR A 290 17.28 -4.46 -18.05
N ALA A 291 15.94 -4.57 -18.11
CA ALA A 291 15.12 -4.13 -19.24
C ALA A 291 13.78 -3.52 -18.78
N PRO A 292 13.82 -2.45 -17.98
CA PRO A 292 12.62 -1.82 -17.44
C PRO A 292 11.71 -1.35 -18.59
N GLY A 293 10.41 -1.66 -18.46
CA GLY A 293 9.43 -1.37 -19.52
C GLY A 293 9.72 -2.10 -20.84
N GLY A 294 10.47 -3.21 -20.81
CA GLY A 294 10.88 -3.99 -21.97
C GLY A 294 12.07 -3.40 -22.76
N ARG A 295 12.61 -2.26 -22.31
CA ARG A 295 13.76 -1.61 -22.97
C ARG A 295 15.08 -2.02 -22.30
N PRO A 296 15.97 -2.75 -22.99
CA PRO A 296 17.27 -3.14 -22.42
C PRO A 296 18.12 -1.91 -22.06
N ILE A 297 18.65 -1.90 -20.82
CA ILE A 297 19.58 -0.87 -20.30
C ILE A 297 20.90 -1.48 -19.82
N ALA A 298 20.99 -2.81 -19.74
CA ALA A 298 22.18 -3.55 -19.37
C ALA A 298 22.68 -4.38 -20.57
N ALA A 299 23.94 -4.83 -20.51
CA ALA A 299 24.48 -5.74 -21.49
C ALA A 299 23.68 -7.06 -21.49
N LYS A 300 23.63 -7.72 -22.68
CA LYS A 300 22.92 -9.01 -22.81
C LYS A 300 23.45 -10.04 -21.79
N ASN A 301 22.54 -10.75 -21.15
CA ASN A 301 22.83 -11.77 -20.13
C ASN A 301 23.50 -11.23 -18.84
N THR A 302 23.40 -9.93 -18.55
CA THR A 302 23.81 -9.40 -17.23
C THR A 302 22.89 -9.96 -16.16
N PRO A 303 23.42 -10.66 -15.15
CA PRO A 303 22.61 -11.11 -14.01
C PRO A 303 22.18 -9.92 -13.18
N ALA A 304 20.97 -9.96 -12.60
CA ALA A 304 20.49 -8.90 -11.72
C ALA A 304 19.89 -9.51 -10.43
N TRP A 305 20.16 -8.85 -9.32
CA TRP A 305 19.53 -9.10 -8.03
C TRP A 305 18.36 -8.12 -7.87
N ASN A 306 17.15 -8.66 -7.69
CA ASN A 306 15.92 -7.88 -7.70
C ASN A 306 14.98 -8.27 -6.56
N PRO A 307 15.33 -7.99 -5.29
CA PRO A 307 14.37 -8.12 -4.18
C PRO A 307 13.29 -7.06 -4.29
N ALA A 308 12.04 -7.44 -3.99
CA ALA A 308 10.92 -6.50 -3.99
C ALA A 308 10.99 -5.51 -2.82
N PHE A 309 11.53 -5.95 -1.68
CA PHE A 309 11.55 -5.25 -0.41
C PHE A 309 12.93 -5.32 0.23
N ASP A 310 13.20 -4.38 1.13
CA ASP A 310 14.28 -4.48 2.12
C ASP A 310 13.72 -4.30 3.54
N VAL A 311 14.49 -4.68 4.54
CA VAL A 311 14.11 -4.56 5.95
C VAL A 311 14.88 -3.42 6.59
N THR A 312 14.16 -2.45 7.12
CA THR A 312 14.70 -1.35 7.89
C THR A 312 14.66 -1.71 9.37
N PRO A 313 15.81 -1.77 10.08
CA PRO A 313 15.84 -2.00 11.52
C PRO A 313 15.07 -0.93 12.29
N ALA A 314 14.39 -1.34 13.34
CA ALA A 314 13.58 -0.48 14.21
C ALA A 314 14.34 0.73 14.77
N GLU A 315 15.64 0.58 15.01
CA GLU A 315 16.53 1.65 15.51
C GLU A 315 16.70 2.84 14.53
N LEU A 316 16.41 2.63 13.26
CA LEU A 316 16.44 3.69 12.24
C LEU A 316 15.09 4.39 12.10
N VAL A 317 14.02 3.86 12.68
CA VAL A 317 12.67 4.39 12.59
C VAL A 317 12.40 5.29 13.79
N THR A 318 12.08 6.56 13.54
CA THR A 318 11.77 7.55 14.59
C THR A 318 10.43 7.28 15.22
N ALA A 319 9.41 6.98 14.41
CA ALA A 319 8.11 6.55 14.89
C ALA A 319 7.36 5.73 13.83
N ILE A 320 6.49 4.84 14.30
CA ILE A 320 5.49 4.13 13.52
C ILE A 320 4.14 4.79 13.80
N VAL A 321 3.42 5.18 12.76
CA VAL A 321 2.09 5.79 12.86
C VAL A 321 1.07 4.77 12.38
N THR A 322 0.14 4.42 13.25
CA THR A 322 -1.00 3.55 12.93
C THR A 322 -2.32 4.29 13.18
N GLU A 323 -3.45 3.66 12.93
CA GLU A 323 -4.77 4.19 13.30
C GLU A 323 -4.94 4.33 14.82
N HIS A 324 -4.11 3.66 15.62
CA HIS A 324 -4.14 3.74 17.09
C HIS A 324 -3.27 4.86 17.66
N GLY A 325 -2.41 5.49 16.84
CA GLY A 325 -1.58 6.62 17.30
C GLY A 325 -0.17 6.62 16.74
N VAL A 326 0.68 7.46 17.37
CA VAL A 326 2.10 7.60 17.07
C VAL A 326 2.91 6.78 18.08
N HIS A 327 3.58 5.73 17.61
CA HIS A 327 4.43 4.85 18.43
C HIS A 327 5.89 5.25 18.23
N LYS A 328 6.50 5.84 19.25
CA LYS A 328 7.88 6.36 19.17
C LYS A 328 8.91 5.25 19.37
N GLY A 329 9.95 5.25 18.53
CA GLY A 329 11.09 4.37 18.62
C GLY A 329 12.20 4.87 19.57
N PRO A 330 13.33 4.16 19.62
CA PRO A 330 13.66 2.97 18.82
C PRO A 330 13.19 1.63 19.40
N THR A 331 12.64 1.61 20.62
CA THR A 331 12.13 0.39 21.25
C THR A 331 10.61 0.40 21.17
N TYR A 332 10.06 -0.56 20.44
CA TYR A 332 8.61 -0.66 20.23
C TYR A 332 8.02 -1.81 21.02
N ASP A 333 6.92 -1.56 21.71
CA ASP A 333 6.01 -2.57 22.28
C ASP A 333 4.70 -2.50 21.49
N LEU A 334 4.75 -3.00 20.27
CA LEU A 334 3.60 -2.90 19.37
C LEU A 334 2.43 -3.76 19.83
N ALA A 335 2.66 -4.89 20.51
CA ALA A 335 1.60 -5.70 21.08
C ALA A 335 0.76 -4.89 22.07
N LYS A 336 1.41 -4.22 23.03
CA LYS A 336 0.74 -3.34 23.99
C LYS A 336 0.11 -2.13 23.32
N ALA A 337 0.83 -1.50 22.37
CA ALA A 337 0.37 -0.31 21.69
C ALA A 337 -0.89 -0.53 20.84
N LEU A 338 -1.07 -1.76 20.33
CA LEU A 338 -2.23 -2.18 19.52
C LEU A 338 -3.31 -2.89 20.34
N GLY A 339 -3.14 -3.02 21.67
CA GLY A 339 -4.11 -3.67 22.55
C GLY A 339 -4.26 -5.18 22.30
N ARG A 340 -3.19 -5.83 21.85
CA ARG A 340 -3.16 -7.26 21.49
C ARG A 340 -2.26 -8.07 22.39
#